data_bdb08d8e9a0f5f291132ce5944ea27a6
#
_entry.id   bdb08d8e9a0f5f291132ce5944ea27a6
#
_cell.length_a   1.000
_cell.length_b   1.000
_cell.length_c   1.000
_cell.angle_alpha   90.00
_cell.angle_beta   90.00
_cell.angle_gamma   90.00
#
_symmetry.space_group_name_H-M   'P 1'
#
loop_
_entity.id
_entity.type
_entity.pdbx_description
1 polymer ?
#
loop_
_entity_poly.entity_id
_entity_poly.type
_entity_poly.pdbx_seq_one_letter_code
_entity_poly.pdbx_strand_id
1 'polypeptide(L)'
;MRFRMGYSLIILCRSTLYFGFSGVSVMKYTFYTIVLIALFLGLGQPSSAAQTPCPPTAPDAEGPFYKPDVPIRENTGSGLMVSGKVKSAGSCTVISGARGEWWQTKPQRRYDDEHRGAKLTSSDGFYQFETDFPPGYFGRPPHIHFKIFAPGHRTLTTKVYPKSGQSTMTFDFILKKD
;
A
#
# COMPACT_ATOMS: atom_id res chain seq x y z
N MET A 1 -46.60 -13.23 -0.59
CA MET A 1 -46.93 -12.48 0.62
C MET A 1 -46.13 -11.16 0.59
N ARG A 2 -46.83 -10.06 0.27
CA ARG A 2 -46.21 -8.70 0.13
C ARG A 2 -46.46 -7.95 1.42
N PHE A 3 -45.41 -7.48 2.09
CA PHE A 3 -45.50 -6.50 3.17
C PHE A 3 -45.12 -5.11 2.63
N ARG A 4 -46.11 -4.22 2.61
CA ARG A 4 -45.95 -2.78 2.38
C ARG A 4 -45.78 -2.11 3.73
N MET A 5 -44.64 -1.43 3.97
CA MET A 5 -44.48 -0.48 5.08
C MET A 5 -44.85 0.92 4.59
N GLY A 6 -45.93 1.45 5.14
CA GLY A 6 -46.35 2.84 4.92
C GLY A 6 -45.59 3.79 5.83
N TYR A 7 -45.07 4.86 5.27
CA TYR A 7 -44.51 5.98 6.04
C TYR A 7 -45.63 6.98 6.36
N SER A 8 -45.91 7.13 7.66
CA SER A 8 -46.87 8.14 8.16
C SER A 8 -46.14 9.49 8.24
N LEU A 9 -46.63 10.46 7.43
CA LEU A 9 -46.16 11.84 7.43
C LEU A 9 -46.86 12.61 8.54
N ILE A 10 -46.16 12.92 9.64
CA ILE A 10 -46.66 13.76 10.72
C ILE A 10 -46.51 15.21 10.32
N ILE A 11 -47.63 15.85 9.99
CA ILE A 11 -47.71 17.29 9.77
C ILE A 11 -47.80 17.98 11.14
N LEU A 12 -46.69 18.63 11.54
CA LEU A 12 -46.68 19.50 12.71
C LEU A 12 -47.25 20.85 12.35
N CYS A 13 -48.44 21.15 12.87
CA CYS A 13 -49.12 22.42 12.81
C CYS A 13 -48.30 23.49 13.58
N ARG A 14 -47.70 24.45 12.93
CA ARG A 14 -46.99 25.58 13.52
C ARG A 14 -47.98 26.70 13.81
N SER A 15 -48.27 26.91 15.06
CA SER A 15 -48.92 28.14 15.56
C SER A 15 -47.95 29.31 15.45
N THR A 16 -48.23 30.24 14.60
CA THR A 16 -47.48 31.48 14.40
C THR A 16 -47.91 32.52 15.42
N LEU A 17 -47.07 32.77 16.42
CA LEU A 17 -47.21 33.94 17.30
C LEU A 17 -46.63 35.18 16.56
N TYR A 18 -47.49 36.06 16.10
CA TYR A 18 -47.09 37.38 15.57
C TYR A 18 -46.73 38.31 16.75
N PHE A 19 -45.42 38.47 16.98
CA PHE A 19 -44.89 39.62 17.72
C PHE A 19 -44.58 40.72 16.71
N GLY A 20 -45.33 41.81 16.76
CA GLY A 20 -45.05 42.99 15.94
C GLY A 20 -43.78 43.68 16.43
N PHE A 21 -42.72 43.54 15.67
CA PHE A 21 -41.49 44.31 15.82
C PHE A 21 -41.29 45.17 14.57
N SER A 22 -41.07 46.49 14.76
CA SER A 22 -40.90 47.49 13.72
C SER A 22 -39.80 47.11 12.73
N GLY A 23 -40.14 47.14 11.44
CA GLY A 23 -39.44 46.53 10.30
C GLY A 23 -38.04 47.06 9.94
N VAL A 24 -37.36 47.84 10.77
CA VAL A 24 -36.05 48.38 10.41
C VAL A 24 -34.89 47.60 11.05
N SER A 25 -35.15 46.88 12.15
CA SER A 25 -34.09 46.14 12.86
C SER A 25 -33.81 44.73 12.31
N VAL A 26 -34.83 44.08 11.76
CA VAL A 26 -34.72 42.67 11.29
C VAL A 26 -33.85 42.55 10.03
N MET A 27 -33.87 43.59 9.16
CA MET A 27 -33.16 43.57 7.90
C MET A 27 -31.61 43.67 8.07
N LYS A 28 -31.15 44.31 9.14
CA LYS A 28 -29.70 44.40 9.44
C LYS A 28 -29.12 43.07 9.95
N TYR A 29 -29.87 42.33 10.75
CA TYR A 29 -29.40 41.06 11.30
C TYR A 29 -29.41 39.93 10.27
N THR A 30 -30.34 39.91 9.32
CA THR A 30 -30.36 38.96 8.21
C THR A 30 -29.17 39.14 7.28
N PHE A 31 -28.75 40.36 6.99
CA PHE A 31 -27.53 40.60 6.18
C PHE A 31 -26.26 40.14 6.90
N TYR A 32 -26.13 40.40 8.20
CA TYR A 32 -24.95 39.97 8.97
C TYR A 32 -24.86 38.42 9.13
N THR A 33 -26.00 37.75 9.27
CA THR A 33 -26.02 36.27 9.35
C THR A 33 -25.69 35.63 8.01
N ILE A 34 -26.13 36.17 6.89
CA ILE A 34 -25.80 35.66 5.54
C ILE A 34 -24.31 35.87 5.24
N VAL A 35 -23.74 37.04 5.59
CA VAL A 35 -22.31 37.32 5.39
C VAL A 35 -21.43 36.42 6.27
N LEU A 36 -21.80 36.16 7.54
CA LEU A 36 -21.07 35.23 8.42
C LEU A 36 -21.14 33.79 7.94
N ILE A 37 -22.28 33.33 7.42
CA ILE A 37 -22.40 31.98 6.86
C ILE A 37 -21.58 31.84 5.58
N ALA A 38 -21.56 32.87 4.72
CA ALA A 38 -20.74 32.89 3.51
C ALA A 38 -19.21 32.87 3.83
N LEU A 39 -18.80 33.56 4.90
CA LEU A 39 -17.40 33.52 5.36
C LEU A 39 -16.99 32.16 5.92
N PHE A 40 -17.92 31.43 6.58
CA PHE A 40 -17.66 30.09 7.10
C PHE A 40 -17.62 29.00 6.02
N LEU A 41 -18.35 29.16 4.93
CA LEU A 41 -18.36 28.23 3.78
C LEU A 41 -17.12 28.39 2.88
N GLY A 42 -16.34 29.46 3.03
CA GLY A 42 -15.10 29.71 2.30
C GLY A 42 -13.83 29.15 2.96
N LEU A 43 -13.92 28.58 4.17
CA LEU A 43 -12.77 27.99 4.85
C LEU A 43 -12.50 26.56 4.32
N GLY A 44 -11.65 26.52 3.30
CA GLY A 44 -10.78 25.42 2.95
C GLY A 44 -11.36 24.02 2.98
N GLN A 45 -11.84 23.55 1.83
CA GLN A 45 -11.91 22.08 1.64
C GLN A 45 -10.48 21.53 1.80
N PRO A 46 -10.25 20.51 2.68
CA PRO A 46 -8.97 19.84 2.71
C PRO A 46 -8.72 19.28 1.31
N SER A 47 -7.66 19.75 0.66
CA SER A 47 -7.19 19.17 -0.60
C SER A 47 -6.83 17.72 -0.30
N SER A 48 -7.73 16.79 -0.64
CA SER A 48 -7.42 15.36 -0.62
C SER A 48 -6.31 15.15 -1.65
N ALA A 49 -5.07 15.03 -1.17
CA ALA A 49 -3.99 14.60 -2.02
C ALA A 49 -4.41 13.26 -2.62
N ALA A 50 -4.67 13.24 -3.93
CA ALA A 50 -5.01 12.02 -4.64
C ALA A 50 -3.87 11.02 -4.43
N GLN A 51 -4.10 9.99 -3.62
CA GLN A 51 -3.11 8.93 -3.42
C GLN A 51 -2.90 8.27 -4.78
N THR A 52 -1.66 8.33 -5.25
CA THR A 52 -1.29 7.61 -6.47
C THR A 52 -1.61 6.14 -6.26
N PRO A 53 -2.47 5.54 -7.07
CA PRO A 53 -2.70 4.11 -6.95
C PRO A 53 -1.36 3.38 -7.15
N CYS A 54 -1.06 2.37 -6.35
CA CYS A 54 0.20 1.63 -6.33
C CYS A 54 1.44 2.54 -6.14
N PRO A 55 1.66 3.08 -4.94
CA PRO A 55 2.90 3.79 -4.63
C PRO A 55 4.09 2.83 -4.80
N PRO A 56 5.24 3.30 -5.29
CA PRO A 56 6.40 2.44 -5.46
C PRO A 56 6.90 1.87 -4.14
N THR A 57 7.37 0.63 -4.17
CA THR A 57 8.05 0.03 -3.02
C THR A 57 9.26 0.88 -2.64
N ALA A 58 9.39 1.19 -1.35
CA ALA A 58 10.54 1.94 -0.84
C ALA A 58 11.83 1.13 -1.02
N PRO A 59 12.91 1.75 -1.53
CA PRO A 59 14.22 1.10 -1.58
C PRO A 59 14.82 0.97 -0.18
N ASP A 60 15.69 -0.02 0.00
CA ASP A 60 16.50 -0.21 1.21
C ASP A 60 17.94 -0.58 0.80
N ALA A 61 18.88 -0.49 1.74
CA ALA A 61 20.30 -0.74 1.49
C ALA A 61 20.55 -2.18 1.02
N GLU A 62 21.34 -2.33 -0.05
CA GLU A 62 21.75 -3.61 -0.60
C GLU A 62 22.57 -4.45 0.38
N GLY A 63 23.42 -3.77 1.15
CA GLY A 63 24.37 -4.43 2.03
C GLY A 63 25.56 -5.04 1.27
N PRO A 64 26.53 -5.63 1.99
CA PRO A 64 27.80 -6.06 1.40
C PRO A 64 27.77 -7.48 0.81
N PHE A 65 26.65 -8.18 0.84
CA PHE A 65 26.58 -9.61 0.49
C PHE A 65 25.87 -9.89 -0.83
N TYR A 66 25.52 -8.85 -1.61
CA TYR A 66 24.99 -9.05 -2.95
C TYR A 66 26.03 -9.68 -3.86
N LYS A 67 25.62 -10.65 -4.67
CA LYS A 67 26.38 -11.24 -5.76
C LYS A 67 25.50 -11.20 -7.00
N PRO A 68 26.00 -10.71 -8.16
CA PRO A 68 25.27 -10.76 -9.42
C PRO A 68 25.18 -12.17 -9.98
N ASP A 69 24.37 -12.35 -10.99
CA ASP A 69 24.28 -13.57 -11.81
C ASP A 69 23.92 -14.85 -11.04
N VAL A 70 23.11 -14.68 -10.00
CA VAL A 70 22.61 -15.84 -9.23
C VAL A 70 21.73 -16.74 -10.12
N PRO A 71 21.80 -18.08 -9.94
CA PRO A 71 21.03 -19.02 -10.74
C PRO A 71 19.53 -18.92 -10.48
N ILE A 72 18.72 -19.25 -11.50
CA ILE A 72 17.27 -19.47 -11.33
C ILE A 72 17.07 -20.70 -10.44
N ARG A 73 16.25 -20.54 -9.41
CA ARG A 73 15.95 -21.60 -8.43
C ARG A 73 14.48 -21.60 -8.06
N GLU A 74 13.93 -22.77 -7.77
CA GLU A 74 12.58 -22.92 -7.22
C GLU A 74 12.55 -22.72 -5.70
N ASN A 75 13.65 -23.09 -5.03
CA ASN A 75 13.81 -22.96 -3.60
C ASN A 75 15.27 -22.72 -3.20
N THR A 76 15.45 -22.21 -1.98
CA THR A 76 16.75 -21.99 -1.33
C THR A 76 16.68 -22.41 0.16
N GLY A 77 15.92 -23.45 0.45
CA GLY A 77 15.62 -23.97 1.77
C GLY A 77 14.15 -24.38 1.87
N SER A 78 13.64 -24.49 3.07
CA SER A 78 12.26 -24.92 3.32
C SER A 78 11.63 -24.25 4.55
N GLY A 79 10.31 -24.25 4.63
CA GLY A 79 9.56 -23.78 5.79
C GLY A 79 9.07 -22.35 5.73
N LEU A 80 9.56 -21.53 4.77
CA LEU A 80 9.00 -20.21 4.50
C LEU A 80 8.69 -20.07 3.00
N MET A 81 7.42 -20.09 2.66
CA MET A 81 6.94 -19.79 1.30
C MET A 81 6.83 -18.28 1.11
N VAL A 82 7.56 -17.75 0.14
CA VAL A 82 7.52 -16.32 -0.22
C VAL A 82 6.87 -16.17 -1.59
N SER A 83 5.86 -15.31 -1.70
CA SER A 83 5.13 -15.10 -2.95
C SER A 83 4.68 -13.65 -3.10
N GLY A 84 4.26 -13.26 -4.31
CA GLY A 84 3.70 -11.96 -4.60
C GLY A 84 3.69 -11.65 -6.08
N LYS A 85 3.44 -10.39 -6.41
CA LYS A 85 3.48 -9.90 -7.80
C LYS A 85 4.44 -8.74 -7.94
N VAL A 86 5.00 -8.63 -9.14
CA VAL A 86 5.75 -7.45 -9.56
C VAL A 86 4.84 -6.57 -10.40
N LYS A 87 4.72 -5.29 -10.04
CA LYS A 87 3.79 -4.34 -10.66
C LYS A 87 4.49 -3.02 -10.98
N SER A 88 3.95 -2.27 -11.92
CA SER A 88 4.39 -0.92 -12.27
C SER A 88 3.70 0.12 -11.36
N ALA A 89 4.47 1.05 -10.81
CA ALA A 89 3.94 2.15 -10.01
C ALA A 89 2.97 3.02 -10.82
N GLY A 90 1.97 3.56 -10.15
CA GLY A 90 0.93 4.39 -10.74
C GLY A 90 -0.17 3.61 -11.43
N SER A 91 0.16 2.70 -12.36
CA SER A 91 -0.84 1.92 -13.10
C SER A 91 -1.29 0.63 -12.43
N CYS A 92 -0.54 0.12 -11.47
CA CYS A 92 -0.73 -1.22 -10.86
C CYS A 92 -0.64 -2.39 -11.87
N THR A 93 -0.22 -2.14 -13.10
CA THR A 93 -0.10 -3.17 -14.13
C THR A 93 0.97 -4.19 -13.73
N VAL A 94 0.66 -5.47 -13.83
CA VAL A 94 1.61 -6.55 -13.55
C VAL A 94 2.73 -6.57 -14.58
N ILE A 95 3.93 -6.97 -14.16
CA ILE A 95 5.12 -7.06 -15.01
C ILE A 95 5.50 -8.53 -15.16
N SER A 96 5.33 -9.05 -16.37
CA SER A 96 5.77 -10.38 -16.77
C SER A 96 7.27 -10.39 -17.05
N GLY A 97 7.96 -11.48 -16.70
CA GLY A 97 9.39 -11.65 -17.00
C GLY A 97 10.31 -10.74 -16.18
N ALA A 98 9.81 -10.05 -15.16
CA ALA A 98 10.68 -9.35 -14.22
C ALA A 98 11.57 -10.36 -13.50
N ARG A 99 12.88 -10.07 -13.43
CA ARG A 99 13.85 -10.89 -12.71
C ARG A 99 13.94 -10.41 -11.27
N GLY A 100 13.52 -11.25 -10.33
CA GLY A 100 13.71 -11.05 -8.90
C GLY A 100 14.88 -11.90 -8.41
N GLU A 101 15.88 -11.25 -7.82
CA GLU A 101 16.99 -11.90 -7.14
C GLU A 101 16.81 -11.73 -5.64
N TRP A 102 17.11 -12.80 -4.88
CA TRP A 102 17.07 -12.73 -3.41
C TRP A 102 18.32 -13.32 -2.79
N TRP A 103 18.65 -12.84 -1.59
CA TRP A 103 19.68 -13.41 -0.75
C TRP A 103 19.37 -13.16 0.72
N GLN A 104 19.76 -14.10 1.56
CA GLN A 104 19.52 -14.06 3.00
C GLN A 104 20.59 -14.81 3.78
N THR A 105 20.53 -14.68 5.10
CA THR A 105 21.33 -15.53 5.98
C THR A 105 20.75 -16.94 6.03
N LYS A 106 21.63 -17.94 6.05
CA LYS A 106 21.25 -19.30 6.40
C LYS A 106 20.95 -19.44 7.92
N PRO A 107 20.38 -20.56 8.38
CA PRO A 107 20.08 -20.78 9.80
C PRO A 107 21.25 -20.53 10.77
N GLN A 108 22.50 -20.73 10.34
CA GLN A 108 23.73 -20.50 11.13
C GLN A 108 24.18 -19.01 11.10
N ARG A 109 23.31 -18.07 10.71
CA ARG A 109 23.57 -16.61 10.71
C ARG A 109 24.75 -16.16 9.83
N ARG A 110 24.93 -16.80 8.69
CA ARG A 110 25.94 -16.43 7.68
C ARG A 110 25.31 -16.41 6.31
N TYR A 111 25.84 -15.60 5.40
CA TYR A 111 25.47 -15.61 3.97
C TYR A 111 26.28 -16.68 3.25
N ASP A 112 25.65 -17.39 2.32
CA ASP A 112 26.28 -18.35 1.42
C ASP A 112 25.62 -18.32 0.04
N ASP A 113 26.03 -19.22 -0.86
CA ASP A 113 25.49 -19.27 -2.21
C ASP A 113 24.25 -20.18 -2.34
N GLU A 114 23.94 -20.94 -1.31
CA GLU A 114 22.76 -21.81 -1.28
C GLU A 114 21.49 -21.01 -0.96
N HIS A 115 21.62 -19.96 -0.14
CA HIS A 115 20.51 -19.09 0.29
C HIS A 115 20.40 -17.82 -0.58
N ARG A 116 20.70 -17.95 -1.87
CA ARG A 116 20.49 -16.95 -2.89
C ARG A 116 19.96 -17.57 -4.17
N GLY A 117 19.11 -16.87 -4.87
CA GLY A 117 18.54 -17.35 -6.13
C GLY A 117 17.89 -16.24 -6.90
N ALA A 118 17.42 -16.58 -8.08
CA ALA A 118 16.64 -15.70 -8.93
C ALA A 118 15.40 -16.40 -9.46
N LYS A 119 14.36 -15.64 -9.78
CA LYS A 119 13.16 -16.11 -10.44
C LYS A 119 12.64 -15.05 -11.41
N LEU A 120 12.05 -15.52 -12.51
CA LEU A 120 11.31 -14.67 -13.42
C LEU A 120 9.83 -14.70 -13.03
N THR A 121 9.17 -13.55 -13.10
CA THR A 121 7.72 -13.51 -12.90
C THR A 121 7.00 -14.16 -14.09
N SER A 122 5.89 -14.86 -13.79
CA SER A 122 4.97 -15.43 -14.77
C SER A 122 4.24 -14.35 -15.59
N SER A 123 3.42 -14.78 -16.57
CA SER A 123 2.66 -13.86 -17.41
C SER A 123 1.71 -12.92 -16.65
N ASP A 124 1.26 -13.33 -15.47
CA ASP A 124 0.43 -12.51 -14.58
C ASP A 124 1.25 -11.76 -13.49
N GLY A 125 2.58 -11.68 -13.67
CA GLY A 125 3.50 -10.99 -12.80
C GLY A 125 3.78 -11.69 -11.48
N PHE A 126 3.35 -12.94 -11.30
CA PHE A 126 3.49 -13.69 -10.05
C PHE A 126 4.89 -14.30 -9.92
N TYR A 127 5.39 -14.31 -8.68
CA TYR A 127 6.59 -15.04 -8.28
C TYR A 127 6.33 -15.83 -7.01
N GLN A 128 7.02 -16.95 -6.87
CA GLN A 128 6.99 -17.77 -5.65
C GLN A 128 8.27 -18.58 -5.55
N PHE A 129 8.79 -18.72 -4.34
CA PHE A 129 9.88 -19.62 -3.99
C PHE A 129 9.77 -20.02 -2.53
N GLU A 130 10.41 -21.11 -2.17
CA GLU A 130 10.51 -21.54 -0.78
C GLU A 130 11.94 -21.35 -0.28
N THR A 131 12.09 -20.98 1.01
CA THR A 131 13.39 -20.76 1.64
C THR A 131 13.34 -21.10 3.12
N ASP A 132 14.50 -21.22 3.76
CA ASP A 132 14.60 -21.28 5.21
C ASP A 132 14.16 -19.95 5.83
N PHE A 133 13.57 -20.02 7.04
CA PHE A 133 13.31 -18.79 7.79
C PHE A 133 14.64 -18.12 8.17
N PRO A 134 14.95 -16.88 7.68
CA PRO A 134 16.22 -16.24 7.98
C PRO A 134 16.28 -15.85 9.46
N PRO A 135 17.34 -16.21 10.19
CA PRO A 135 17.54 -15.69 11.54
C PRO A 135 17.93 -14.22 11.51
N GLY A 136 17.75 -13.53 12.65
CA GLY A 136 18.29 -12.18 12.81
C GLY A 136 19.82 -12.18 12.71
N TYR A 137 20.41 -11.09 12.20
CA TYR A 137 21.84 -10.97 11.92
C TYR A 137 22.39 -9.63 12.41
N PHE A 138 23.43 -9.66 13.25
CA PHE A 138 24.08 -8.48 13.85
C PHE A 138 23.07 -7.43 14.39
N GLY A 139 22.15 -7.85 15.26
CA GLY A 139 21.14 -6.97 15.87
C GLY A 139 20.01 -6.53 14.93
N ARG A 140 20.03 -6.96 13.66
CA ARG A 140 18.95 -6.72 12.70
C ARG A 140 17.90 -7.82 12.79
N PRO A 141 16.62 -7.50 12.60
CA PRO A 141 15.56 -8.50 12.56
C PRO A 141 15.75 -9.48 11.38
N PRO A 142 15.08 -10.64 11.40
CA PRO A 142 14.99 -11.54 10.25
C PRO A 142 14.62 -10.77 8.98
N HIS A 143 15.38 -10.95 7.88
CA HIS A 143 15.12 -10.25 6.63
C HIS A 143 15.65 -11.03 5.42
N ILE A 144 14.98 -10.83 4.30
CA ILE A 144 15.38 -11.30 2.98
C ILE A 144 15.63 -10.06 2.11
N HIS A 145 16.79 -9.98 1.49
CA HIS A 145 17.12 -8.96 0.52
C HIS A 145 16.54 -9.32 -0.83
N PHE A 146 16.13 -8.30 -1.59
CA PHE A 146 15.65 -8.44 -2.96
C PHE A 146 16.26 -7.38 -3.87
N LYS A 147 16.52 -7.79 -5.10
CA LYS A 147 16.88 -6.89 -6.21
C LYS A 147 16.04 -7.27 -7.42
N ILE A 148 15.21 -6.35 -7.87
CA ILE A 148 14.22 -6.61 -8.92
C ILE A 148 14.55 -5.79 -10.14
N PHE A 149 14.61 -6.47 -11.29
CA PHE A 149 14.92 -5.91 -12.59
C PHE A 149 13.72 -6.11 -13.52
N ALA A 150 13.35 -5.05 -14.26
CA ALA A 150 12.36 -5.17 -15.32
C ALA A 150 12.63 -4.10 -16.40
N PRO A 151 12.42 -4.41 -17.70
CA PRO A 151 12.58 -3.43 -18.75
C PRO A 151 11.71 -2.18 -18.53
N GLY A 152 12.26 -0.98 -18.78
CA GLY A 152 11.56 0.31 -18.63
C GLY A 152 11.24 0.68 -17.17
N HIS A 153 11.92 0.05 -16.20
CA HIS A 153 11.75 0.34 -14.80
C HIS A 153 13.09 0.43 -14.07
N ARG A 154 13.16 1.33 -13.13
CA ARG A 154 14.31 1.44 -12.23
C ARG A 154 14.47 0.17 -11.41
N THR A 155 15.69 -0.32 -11.34
CA THR A 155 16.03 -1.45 -10.46
C THR A 155 15.65 -1.12 -9.02
N LEU A 156 14.91 -2.00 -8.40
CA LEU A 156 14.55 -1.89 -6.98
C LEU A 156 15.45 -2.79 -6.15
N THR A 157 16.17 -2.20 -5.20
CA THR A 157 16.81 -2.95 -4.10
C THR A 157 16.04 -2.67 -2.82
N THR A 158 15.61 -3.72 -2.13
CA THR A 158 14.81 -3.60 -0.90
C THR A 158 14.99 -4.81 0.01
N LYS A 159 14.30 -4.80 1.15
CA LYS A 159 14.23 -5.92 2.09
C LYS A 159 12.81 -6.18 2.50
N VAL A 160 12.52 -7.43 2.78
CA VAL A 160 11.27 -7.84 3.44
C VAL A 160 11.59 -8.51 4.77
N TYR A 161 10.71 -8.36 5.74
CA TYR A 161 10.94 -8.75 7.12
C TYR A 161 9.90 -9.78 7.58
N PRO A 162 10.17 -11.09 7.43
CA PRO A 162 9.24 -12.11 7.90
C PRO A 162 9.15 -12.08 9.44
N LYS A 163 7.95 -12.32 9.95
CA LYS A 163 7.71 -12.39 11.40
C LYS A 163 7.99 -13.77 11.91
N SER A 164 8.51 -13.87 13.13
CA SER A 164 8.76 -15.17 13.80
C SER A 164 7.51 -16.06 13.76
N GLY A 165 7.70 -17.33 13.39
CA GLY A 165 6.62 -18.30 13.26
C GLY A 165 5.82 -18.24 11.95
N GLN A 166 6.16 -17.34 11.03
CA GLN A 166 5.56 -17.32 9.70
C GLN A 166 6.07 -18.46 8.83
N SER A 167 5.15 -19.23 8.23
CA SER A 167 5.46 -20.22 7.18
C SER A 167 5.11 -19.72 5.78
N THR A 168 4.37 -18.61 5.68
CA THR A 168 4.00 -18.00 4.41
C THR A 168 4.15 -16.48 4.49
N MET A 169 4.62 -15.85 3.43
CA MET A 169 4.77 -14.42 3.31
C MET A 169 4.37 -13.96 1.91
N THR A 170 3.48 -12.99 1.82
CA THR A 170 3.11 -12.37 0.54
C THR A 170 3.57 -10.93 0.52
N PHE A 171 4.27 -10.53 -0.54
CA PHE A 171 4.75 -9.17 -0.74
C PHE A 171 4.75 -8.80 -2.22
N ASP A 172 4.10 -7.70 -2.59
CA ASP A 172 4.13 -7.17 -3.95
C ASP A 172 5.26 -6.14 -4.10
N PHE A 173 6.07 -6.27 -5.15
CA PHE A 173 7.08 -5.29 -5.51
C PHE A 173 6.51 -4.31 -6.53
N ILE A 174 6.51 -3.03 -6.20
CA ILE A 174 5.99 -1.97 -7.06
C ILE A 174 7.18 -1.18 -7.61
N LEU A 175 7.45 -1.33 -8.91
CA LEU A 175 8.61 -0.72 -9.57
C LEU A 175 8.27 0.66 -10.12
N LYS A 176 9.17 1.61 -9.91
CA LYS A 176 9.11 2.94 -10.52
C LYS A 176 9.55 2.85 -11.98
N LYS A 177 8.80 3.44 -12.90
CA LYS A 177 9.24 3.61 -14.30
C LYS A 177 10.47 4.50 -14.40
N ASP A 178 11.27 4.29 -15.44
CA ASP A 178 12.42 5.13 -15.81
C ASP A 178 12.04 6.58 -16.11
#